data_e804db5153185571d305b9cfa3f0d239
#
_entry.id   e804db5153185571d305b9cfa3f0d239
#
_cell.length_a   1.000
_cell.length_b   1.000
_cell.length_c   1.000
_cell.angle_alpha   90.00
_cell.angle_beta   90.00
_cell.angle_gamma   90.00
#
_symmetry.space_group_name_H-M   'P 1'
#
loop_
_entity.id
_entity.type
_entity.pdbx_description
1 polymer ?
#
loop_
_entity_poly.entity_id
_entity_poly.type
_entity_poly.pdbx_seq_one_letter_code
_entity_poly.pdbx_strand_id
1 'polypeptide(L)'
;MKGGADIKLQECLKEFKQSEVLDEENMWYCRNCKQHVQAIKTLELFRVPRLLIITLKRFKTSKSKYGMYGSGGSKLETLVDFPLEGLDMSPFVLSKL
;
A
#
# COMPACT_ATOMS: atom_id res chain seq x y z
N MET A 1 19.53 -15.46 -13.41
CA MET A 1 18.93 -16.04 -12.22
C MET A 1 18.23 -14.96 -11.42
N LYS A 2 17.00 -15.20 -11.07
CA LYS A 2 16.21 -14.21 -10.37
C LYS A 2 16.59 -14.20 -8.89
N GLY A 3 17.09 -13.09 -8.43
CA GLY A 3 17.46 -12.93 -7.03
C GLY A 3 16.25 -12.53 -6.21
N GLY A 4 15.47 -13.45 -5.77
CA GLY A 4 14.25 -13.22 -5.04
C GLY A 4 13.02 -13.49 -5.88
N ALA A 5 11.88 -13.62 -5.25
CA ALA A 5 10.63 -13.89 -5.93
C ALA A 5 10.13 -12.66 -6.68
N ASP A 6 9.82 -12.83 -7.94
CA ASP A 6 9.16 -11.77 -8.69
C ASP A 6 7.76 -11.56 -8.13
N ILE A 7 7.33 -10.32 -8.10
CA ILE A 7 6.01 -9.95 -7.62
C ILE A 7 5.20 -9.43 -8.79
N LYS A 8 3.96 -9.80 -8.85
CA LYS A 8 3.06 -9.26 -9.87
C LYS A 8 2.40 -7.99 -9.35
N LEU A 9 2.15 -7.04 -10.26
CA LEU A 9 1.47 -5.80 -9.90
C LEU A 9 0.12 -6.06 -9.24
N GLN A 10 -0.59 -7.10 -9.68
CA GLN A 10 -1.87 -7.48 -9.10
C GLN A 10 -1.75 -7.83 -7.63
N GLU A 11 -0.64 -8.43 -7.23
CA GLU A 11 -0.38 -8.74 -5.82
C GLU A 11 -0.19 -7.46 -5.01
N CYS A 12 0.48 -6.47 -5.58
CA CYS A 12 0.64 -5.16 -4.93
C CYS A 12 -0.71 -4.46 -4.76
N LEU A 13 -1.59 -4.58 -5.74
CA LEU A 13 -2.92 -4.00 -5.66
C LEU A 13 -3.77 -4.67 -4.58
N LYS A 14 -3.63 -5.98 -4.41
CA LYS A 14 -4.30 -6.70 -3.34
C LYS A 14 -3.81 -6.23 -1.96
N GLU A 15 -2.50 -6.06 -1.83
CA GLU A 15 -1.92 -5.57 -0.59
C GLU A 15 -2.40 -4.16 -0.26
N PHE A 16 -2.53 -3.32 -1.27
CA PHE A 16 -3.04 -1.96 -1.09
C PHE A 16 -4.44 -1.95 -0.49
N LYS A 17 -5.25 -2.95 -0.83
CA LYS A 17 -6.64 -3.05 -0.37
C LYS A 17 -6.80 -3.83 0.92
N GLN A 18 -5.73 -4.37 1.48
CA GLN A 18 -5.84 -5.13 2.71
C GLN A 18 -6.18 -4.23 3.90
N SER A 19 -7.05 -4.75 4.75
CA SER A 19 -7.37 -4.07 5.99
C SER A 19 -6.19 -4.16 6.96
N GLU A 20 -5.95 -3.10 7.68
CA GLU A 20 -4.92 -3.10 8.71
C GLU A 20 -5.52 -2.61 10.03
N VAL A 21 -5.07 -3.24 11.11
CA VAL A 21 -5.43 -2.79 12.45
C VAL A 21 -4.44 -1.71 12.85
N LEU A 22 -4.94 -0.53 13.18
CA LEU A 22 -4.09 0.56 13.61
C LEU A 22 -3.56 0.23 15.01
N ASP A 23 -2.24 0.30 15.16
CA ASP A 23 -1.60 0.00 16.44
C ASP A 23 -1.74 1.17 17.42
N GLU A 24 -1.15 1.00 18.61
CA GLU A 24 -1.25 2.03 19.66
C GLU A 24 -0.66 3.38 19.25
N GLU A 25 0.31 3.38 18.34
CA GLU A 25 0.94 4.60 17.88
C GLU A 25 0.10 5.36 16.84
N ASN A 26 -0.83 4.65 16.20
CA ASN A 26 -1.62 5.19 15.09
C ASN A 26 -3.12 5.08 15.34
N MET A 27 -3.54 5.16 16.59
CA MET A 27 -4.95 5.02 16.93
C MET A 27 -5.79 6.15 16.37
N TRP A 28 -7.04 5.82 16.10
CA TRP A 28 -8.02 6.76 15.59
C TRP A 28 -8.75 7.45 16.74
N TYR A 29 -8.89 8.76 16.68
CA TYR A 29 -9.68 9.48 17.68
C TYR A 29 -11.16 9.34 17.35
N CYS A 30 -11.92 8.72 18.25
CA CYS A 30 -13.34 8.53 18.09
C CYS A 30 -14.10 9.67 18.77
N ARG A 31 -14.91 10.39 18.00
CA ARG A 31 -15.69 11.51 18.53
C ARG A 31 -16.77 11.07 19.49
N ASN A 32 -17.32 9.87 19.29
CA ASN A 32 -18.35 9.33 20.17
C ASN A 32 -17.77 8.88 21.50
N CYS A 33 -16.63 8.19 21.46
CA CYS A 33 -15.97 7.74 22.67
C CYS A 33 -15.12 8.82 23.32
N LYS A 34 -14.80 9.89 22.59
CA LYS A 34 -13.95 10.99 23.01
C LYS A 34 -12.58 10.53 23.49
N GLN A 35 -12.04 9.51 22.81
CA GLN A 35 -10.73 8.97 23.11
C GLN A 35 -10.14 8.32 21.88
N HIS A 36 -8.85 8.06 21.91
CA HIS A 36 -8.18 7.32 20.84
C HIS A 36 -8.47 5.83 21.01
N VAL A 37 -8.87 5.19 19.93
CA VAL A 37 -9.22 3.76 19.93
C VAL A 37 -8.54 3.07 18.78
N GLN A 38 -8.34 1.77 18.91
CA GLN A 38 -7.87 0.97 17.79
C GLN A 38 -8.98 0.86 16.75
N ALA A 39 -8.58 0.96 15.49
CA ALA A 39 -9.52 0.88 14.38
C ALA A 39 -8.94 0.01 13.28
N ILE A 40 -9.81 -0.51 12.43
CA ILE A 40 -9.40 -1.24 11.24
C ILE A 40 -9.50 -0.25 10.08
N LYS A 41 -8.37 -0.07 9.40
CA LYS A 41 -8.30 0.83 8.24
C LYS A 41 -8.28 0.01 6.97
N THR A 42 -9.17 0.34 6.05
CA THR A 42 -9.23 -0.30 4.74
C THR A 42 -9.27 0.77 3.66
N LEU A 43 -8.40 0.61 2.67
CA LEU A 43 -8.40 1.49 1.50
C LEU A 43 -9.01 0.73 0.34
N GLU A 44 -9.90 1.39 -0.39
CA GLU A 44 -10.53 0.80 -1.55
C GLU A 44 -10.53 1.80 -2.69
N LEU A 45 -10.44 1.28 -3.91
CA LEU A 45 -10.54 2.10 -5.10
C LEU A 45 -11.99 2.09 -5.57
N PHE A 46 -12.62 3.26 -5.61
CA PHE A 46 -13.99 3.34 -6.07
C PHE A 46 -14.06 3.16 -7.59
N ARG A 47 -13.26 3.91 -8.31
CA ARG A 47 -13.13 3.76 -9.75
C ARG A 47 -11.79 4.34 -10.21
N VAL A 48 -11.38 3.98 -11.43
CA VAL A 48 -10.11 4.45 -11.97
C VAL A 48 -10.36 5.56 -13.00
N PRO A 49 -9.43 6.51 -13.12
CA PRO A 49 -9.51 7.55 -14.13
C PRO A 49 -9.11 7.01 -15.51
N ARG A 50 -9.25 7.85 -16.54
CA ARG A 50 -8.83 7.49 -17.89
C ARG A 50 -7.32 7.26 -17.97
N LEU A 51 -6.56 8.01 -17.20
CA LEU A 51 -5.12 7.83 -17.08
C LEU A 51 -4.79 7.56 -15.63
N LEU A 52 -4.36 6.34 -15.33
CA LEU A 52 -4.00 5.92 -13.99
C LEU A 52 -2.48 5.84 -13.87
N ILE A 53 -1.94 6.57 -12.91
CA ILE A 53 -0.50 6.53 -12.63
C ILE A 53 -0.30 5.70 -11.36
N ILE A 54 0.50 4.64 -11.49
CA ILE A 54 0.81 3.77 -10.37
C ILE A 54 2.28 3.97 -10.01
N THR A 55 2.53 4.39 -8.78
CA THR A 55 3.88 4.61 -8.29
C THR A 55 4.23 3.51 -7.30
N LEU A 56 5.36 2.85 -7.52
CA LEU A 56 5.84 1.81 -6.62
C LEU A 56 6.72 2.45 -5.55
N LYS A 57 6.35 2.22 -4.30
CA LYS A 57 7.16 2.68 -3.17
C LYS A 57 8.27 1.67 -2.92
N ARG A 58 9.45 1.95 -3.46
CA ARG A 58 10.57 1.02 -3.43
C ARG A 58 11.57 1.28 -2.32
N PHE A 59 11.34 2.31 -1.52
CA PHE A 59 12.26 2.64 -0.44
C PHE A 59 11.70 2.18 0.90
N LYS A 60 12.48 1.36 1.59
CA LYS A 60 12.14 0.92 2.92
C LYS A 60 12.75 1.91 3.91
N THR A 61 11.88 2.66 4.59
CA THR A 61 12.33 3.59 5.62
C THR A 61 12.28 2.89 6.96
N SER A 62 13.38 2.91 7.69
CA SER A 62 13.41 2.46 9.07
C SER A 62 13.52 3.68 9.96
N LYS A 63 12.63 3.79 10.95
CA LYS A 63 12.78 4.79 11.99
C LYS A 63 13.98 4.42 12.84
N SER A 64 14.94 5.32 12.94
CA SER A 64 16.03 5.10 13.87
C SER A 64 15.50 5.31 15.29
N LYS A 65 16.23 4.75 16.27
CA LYS A 65 15.93 4.87 17.69
C LYS A 65 15.81 6.33 18.16
N TYR A 66 16.38 7.24 17.42
CA TYR A 66 16.45 8.66 17.79
C TYR A 66 15.51 9.54 16.96
N GLY A 67 14.59 8.93 16.26
CA GLY A 67 13.65 9.68 15.42
C GLY A 67 14.28 10.28 14.18
N MET A 68 15.55 10.03 13.96
CA MET A 68 16.19 10.47 12.73
C MET A 68 15.87 9.49 11.61
N TYR A 69 15.32 10.02 10.54
CA TYR A 69 15.18 9.23 9.33
C TYR A 69 16.59 9.07 8.77
N GLY A 70 17.15 7.90 9.00
CA GLY A 70 18.45 7.62 8.42
C GLY A 70 18.39 7.82 6.93
N SER A 71 19.42 8.46 6.39
CA SER A 71 19.61 8.62 4.96
C SER A 71 19.81 7.28 4.26
N GLY A 72 19.60 6.19 4.98
CA GLY A 72 19.88 4.84 4.50
C GLY A 72 18.67 3.99 4.21
N GLY A 73 17.57 4.58 3.73
CA GLY A 73 16.47 3.77 3.25
C GLY A 73 16.97 2.87 2.13
N SER A 74 16.89 1.54 2.32
CA SER A 74 17.31 0.63 1.28
C SER A 74 16.27 0.58 0.18
N LYS A 75 16.75 0.60 -1.05
CA LYS A 75 15.88 0.49 -2.21
C LYS A 75 15.50 -0.97 -2.41
N LEU A 76 14.21 -1.21 -2.55
CA LEU A 76 13.70 -2.54 -2.88
C LEU A 76 13.81 -2.73 -4.38
N GLU A 77 14.61 -3.69 -4.80
CA GLU A 77 14.88 -3.93 -6.21
C GLU A 77 14.15 -5.14 -6.77
N THR A 78 13.19 -5.66 -6.00
CA THR A 78 12.38 -6.78 -6.46
C THR A 78 11.66 -6.40 -7.75
N LEU A 79 11.72 -7.29 -8.73
CA LEU A 79 11.01 -7.07 -9.98
C LEU A 79 9.51 -7.13 -9.76
N VAL A 80 8.81 -6.10 -10.19
CA VAL A 80 7.35 -6.08 -10.20
C VAL A 80 6.91 -6.27 -11.64
N ASP A 81 6.33 -7.42 -11.93
CA ASP A 81 5.88 -7.77 -13.25
C ASP A 81 4.47 -7.22 -13.49
N PHE A 82 4.27 -6.60 -14.63
CA PHE A 82 2.97 -6.05 -14.99
C PHE A 82 2.76 -6.23 -16.50
N PRO A 83 1.50 -6.40 -16.93
CA PRO A 83 1.22 -6.52 -18.35
C PRO A 83 1.37 -5.17 -19.04
N LEU A 84 1.97 -5.17 -20.23
CA LEU A 84 2.10 -3.97 -21.04
C LEU A 84 0.76 -3.54 -21.62
N GLU A 85 -0.12 -4.50 -21.84
CA GLU A 85 -1.45 -4.25 -22.35
C GLU A 85 -2.46 -5.09 -21.59
N GLY A 86 -3.67 -4.59 -21.46
CA GLY A 86 -4.76 -5.37 -20.92
C GLY A 86 -4.74 -5.58 -19.41
N LEU A 87 -4.14 -4.65 -18.66
CA LEU A 87 -4.24 -4.73 -17.21
C LEU A 87 -5.70 -4.54 -16.80
N ASP A 88 -6.28 -5.58 -16.21
CA ASP A 88 -7.67 -5.55 -15.78
C ASP A 88 -7.77 -5.07 -14.35
N MET A 89 -8.35 -3.91 -14.15
CA MET A 89 -8.54 -3.31 -12.84
C MET A 89 -9.87 -3.69 -12.19
N SER A 90 -10.73 -4.43 -12.90
CA SER A 90 -12.05 -4.79 -12.38
C SER A 90 -12.03 -5.43 -11.01
N PRO A 91 -11.11 -6.36 -10.71
CA PRO A 91 -11.08 -6.99 -9.39
C PRO A 91 -10.73 -6.03 -8.27
N PHE A 92 -10.19 -4.86 -8.58
CA PHE A 92 -9.66 -3.93 -7.59
C PHE A 92 -10.48 -2.67 -7.43
N VAL A 93 -11.56 -2.54 -8.18
CA VAL A 93 -12.39 -1.33 -8.20
C VAL A 93 -13.81 -1.68 -7.79
N LEU A 94 -14.43 -0.80 -7.01
CA LEU A 94 -15.81 -1.02 -6.58
C LEU A 94 -16.81 -0.73 -7.70
N SER A 95 -16.57 0.32 -8.46
CA SER A 95 -17.47 0.69 -9.56
C SER A 95 -17.24 -0.21 -10.76
N LYS A 96 -18.32 -0.73 -11.31
CA LYS A 96 -18.28 -1.61 -12.49
C LYS A 96 -18.55 -0.85 -13.78
N LEU A 97 -18.56 0.44 -13.73
CA LEU A 97 -18.81 1.27 -14.91
C LEU A 97 -17.57 1.38 -15.79
#